data_92b17c674ae93d0a541fa3c4ae3e6563
#
_entry.id   92b17c674ae93d0a541fa3c4ae3e6563
#
_cell.length_a   1.000
_cell.length_b   1.000
_cell.length_c   1.000
_cell.angle_alpha   90.00
_cell.angle_beta   90.00
_cell.angle_gamma   90.00
#
_symmetry.space_group_name_H-M   'P 1'
#
loop_
_entity.id
_entity.type
_entity.pdbx_description
1 polymer ?
#
loop_
_entity_poly.entity_id
_entity_poly.type
_entity_poly.pdbx_seq_one_letter_code
_entity_poly.pdbx_strand_id
1 'polypeptide(L)'
;MIHERFNLSALLLLFAMAACQTPEAPVAAPSEVKTDSAAVNPSVDGPQVITTKDGSRMEGNQRNGKRDGPWASYFKNGGIRSRITYVDGVEQGPTEVYHDNGMLYYTGQYADGKTTGEWVFFDPGGNELKRVQYDSVGVKLKP
;
A
#
# COMPACT_ATOMS: atom_id res chain seq x y z
N MET A 1 -69.90 37.39 -12.77
CA MET A 1 -69.24 37.69 -11.48
C MET A 1 -69.12 36.37 -10.76
N ILE A 2 -68.03 35.66 -11.01
CA ILE A 2 -67.82 34.31 -10.44
C ILE A 2 -66.39 34.33 -9.88
N HIS A 3 -66.32 34.20 -8.55
CA HIS A 3 -65.06 34.09 -7.83
C HIS A 3 -64.61 32.67 -7.90
N GLU A 4 -63.52 32.38 -8.56
CA GLU A 4 -62.82 31.13 -8.41
C GLU A 4 -61.61 31.32 -7.47
N ARG A 5 -61.72 30.65 -6.36
CA ARG A 5 -60.63 30.55 -5.35
C ARG A 5 -59.68 29.45 -5.77
N PHE A 6 -58.51 29.79 -6.25
CA PHE A 6 -57.44 28.79 -6.44
C PHE A 6 -56.78 28.51 -5.10
N ASN A 7 -56.97 27.27 -4.68
CA ASN A 7 -56.37 26.72 -3.49
C ASN A 7 -54.91 26.27 -3.84
N LEU A 8 -53.95 27.07 -3.40
CA LEU A 8 -52.55 26.79 -3.64
C LEU A 8 -52.08 25.79 -2.56
N SER A 9 -52.19 24.49 -2.87
CA SER A 9 -51.64 23.43 -2.03
C SER A 9 -50.14 23.43 -2.20
N ALA A 10 -49.42 23.96 -1.20
CA ALA A 10 -47.98 23.92 -1.15
C ALA A 10 -47.51 22.47 -0.94
N LEU A 11 -47.08 21.83 -2.00
CA LEU A 11 -46.41 20.55 -1.96
C LEU A 11 -44.96 20.77 -1.55
N LEU A 12 -44.71 20.58 -0.27
CA LEU A 12 -43.37 20.62 0.33
C LEU A 12 -42.59 19.38 -0.12
N LEU A 13 -41.83 19.49 -1.20
CA LEU A 13 -40.87 18.46 -1.61
C LEU A 13 -39.66 18.50 -0.66
N LEU A 14 -39.67 17.61 0.31
CA LEU A 14 -38.46 17.28 1.06
C LEU A 14 -37.46 16.61 0.11
N PHE A 15 -36.49 17.39 -0.36
CA PHE A 15 -35.29 16.82 -0.97
C PHE A 15 -34.45 16.23 0.15
N ALA A 16 -34.60 14.91 0.37
CA ALA A 16 -33.66 14.16 1.13
C ALA A 16 -32.36 14.10 0.31
N MET A 17 -31.43 14.98 0.61
CA MET A 17 -30.03 14.82 0.17
C MET A 17 -29.48 13.56 0.85
N ALA A 18 -29.58 12.44 0.18
CA ALA A 18 -28.77 11.27 0.50
C ALA A 18 -27.32 11.68 0.23
N ALA A 19 -26.63 12.09 1.29
CA ALA A 19 -25.18 12.19 1.27
C ALA A 19 -24.66 10.79 0.93
N CYS A 20 -24.19 10.63 -0.31
CA CYS A 20 -23.46 9.47 -0.73
C CYS A 20 -22.13 9.54 0.01
N GLN A 21 -22.09 9.02 1.24
CA GLN A 21 -20.85 8.71 1.93
C GLN A 21 -20.24 7.54 1.18
N THR A 22 -19.32 7.84 0.28
CA THR A 22 -18.37 6.83 -0.18
C THR A 22 -17.68 6.30 1.08
N PRO A 23 -17.72 4.99 1.35
CA PRO A 23 -16.91 4.45 2.44
C PRO A 23 -15.46 4.68 2.05
N GLU A 24 -14.83 5.63 2.71
CA GLU A 24 -13.37 5.75 2.72
C GLU A 24 -12.84 4.45 3.31
N ALA A 25 -12.44 3.53 2.43
CA ALA A 25 -11.74 2.34 2.86
C ALA A 25 -10.52 2.82 3.64
N PRO A 26 -10.30 2.34 4.87
CA PRO A 26 -9.10 2.66 5.60
C PRO A 26 -7.93 2.15 4.78
N VAL A 27 -7.20 3.07 4.14
CA VAL A 27 -5.89 2.74 3.58
C VAL A 27 -5.03 2.43 4.80
N ALA A 28 -5.02 1.15 5.16
CA ALA A 28 -4.10 0.66 6.14
C ALA A 28 -2.71 1.14 5.73
N ALA A 29 -2.01 1.81 6.63
CA ALA A 29 -0.57 1.93 6.52
C ALA A 29 -0.04 0.54 6.16
N PRO A 30 1.04 0.43 5.37
CA PRO A 30 1.58 -0.88 5.05
C PRO A 30 1.96 -1.59 6.35
N SER A 31 0.95 -2.19 6.97
CA SER A 31 1.12 -3.14 8.04
C SER A 31 1.59 -4.39 7.35
N GLU A 32 2.85 -4.72 7.61
CA GLU A 32 3.46 -6.02 7.45
C GLU A 32 2.78 -6.87 6.38
N VAL A 33 3.38 -6.91 5.20
CA VAL A 33 3.20 -8.08 4.34
C VAL A 33 3.65 -9.25 5.20
N LYS A 34 2.72 -9.86 5.94
CA LYS A 34 2.94 -11.15 6.56
C LYS A 34 3.28 -12.08 5.40
N THR A 35 4.54 -12.27 5.22
CA THR A 35 5.07 -13.27 4.32
C THR A 35 4.62 -14.60 4.90
N ASP A 36 3.55 -15.18 4.34
CA ASP A 36 3.28 -16.59 4.55
C ASP A 36 4.57 -17.34 4.24
N SER A 37 5.14 -17.89 5.29
CA SER A 37 6.38 -18.66 5.25
C SER A 37 6.24 -19.83 4.28
N ALA A 38 6.54 -19.57 3.02
CA ALA A 38 7.08 -20.62 2.18
C ALA A 38 8.41 -21.01 2.83
N ALA A 39 8.56 -22.30 3.15
CA ALA A 39 9.67 -22.84 3.91
C ALA A 39 11.00 -22.30 3.39
N VAL A 40 11.53 -21.29 4.07
CA VAL A 40 12.89 -20.82 3.88
C VAL A 40 13.77 -21.93 4.45
N ASN A 41 14.59 -22.54 3.61
CA ASN A 41 15.59 -23.49 4.06
C ASN A 41 16.57 -22.71 4.96
N PRO A 42 16.64 -22.97 6.29
CA PRO A 42 17.19 -22.02 7.26
C PRO A 42 18.71 -21.89 7.27
N SER A 43 19.42 -22.40 6.29
CA SER A 43 20.86 -22.54 6.40
C SER A 43 21.70 -22.26 5.15
N VAL A 44 21.16 -21.58 4.15
CA VAL A 44 21.96 -21.24 2.97
C VAL A 44 22.14 -19.74 2.86
N ASP A 45 23.30 -19.25 3.28
CA ASP A 45 23.72 -17.89 3.02
C ASP A 45 24.00 -17.69 1.52
N GLY A 46 23.88 -16.46 1.05
CA GLY A 46 24.09 -16.10 -0.34
C GLY A 46 22.81 -15.83 -1.12
N PRO A 47 22.88 -15.85 -2.46
CA PRO A 47 21.74 -15.53 -3.32
C PRO A 47 20.60 -16.54 -3.13
N GLN A 48 19.40 -16.03 -2.98
CA GLN A 48 18.17 -16.80 -2.82
C GLN A 48 17.16 -16.45 -3.91
N VAL A 49 16.45 -17.46 -4.40
CA VAL A 49 15.27 -17.31 -5.24
C VAL A 49 14.15 -18.14 -4.60
N ILE A 50 13.10 -17.49 -4.16
CA ILE A 50 11.96 -18.13 -3.51
C ILE A 50 10.76 -17.98 -4.43
N THR A 51 10.18 -19.12 -4.85
CA THR A 51 8.95 -19.13 -5.64
C THR A 51 7.81 -19.63 -4.76
N THR A 52 6.72 -18.87 -4.72
CA THR A 52 5.52 -19.20 -3.96
C THR A 52 4.59 -20.10 -4.77
N LYS A 53 3.62 -20.75 -4.11
CA LYS A 53 2.68 -21.68 -4.76
C LYS A 53 1.82 -21.02 -5.84
N ASP A 54 1.57 -19.72 -5.74
CA ASP A 54 0.81 -18.93 -6.71
C ASP A 54 1.65 -18.49 -7.92
N GLY A 55 2.96 -18.83 -7.96
CA GLY A 55 3.89 -18.48 -9.02
C GLY A 55 4.56 -17.11 -8.84
N SER A 56 4.30 -16.41 -7.75
CA SER A 56 5.06 -15.19 -7.38
C SER A 56 6.49 -15.57 -6.99
N ARG A 57 7.43 -14.66 -7.18
CA ARG A 57 8.86 -14.90 -6.92
C ARG A 57 9.45 -13.77 -6.09
N MET A 58 10.40 -14.13 -5.23
CA MET A 58 11.26 -13.16 -4.54
C MET A 58 12.72 -13.57 -4.72
N GLU A 59 13.61 -12.59 -4.82
CA GLU A 59 15.04 -12.82 -4.93
C GLU A 59 15.85 -11.77 -4.15
N GLY A 60 16.96 -12.16 -3.62
CA GLY A 60 17.87 -11.34 -2.83
C GLY A 60 18.93 -12.20 -2.16
N ASN A 61 19.68 -11.64 -1.23
CA ASN A 61 20.68 -12.36 -0.48
C ASN A 61 20.22 -12.66 0.96
N GLN A 62 20.70 -13.79 1.47
CA GLN A 62 20.63 -14.11 2.90
C GLN A 62 22.02 -14.10 3.51
N ARG A 63 22.08 -13.69 4.76
CA ARG A 63 23.25 -13.77 5.63
C ARG A 63 22.81 -14.21 7.03
N ASN A 64 23.45 -15.24 7.57
CA ASN A 64 23.06 -15.86 8.84
C ASN A 64 21.57 -16.26 8.88
N GLY A 65 21.02 -16.75 7.76
CA GLY A 65 19.63 -17.14 7.62
C GLY A 65 18.63 -15.98 7.58
N LYS A 66 19.09 -14.73 7.49
CA LYS A 66 18.25 -13.53 7.43
C LYS A 66 18.40 -12.85 6.08
N ARG A 67 17.38 -12.15 5.62
CA ARG A 67 17.49 -11.27 4.45
C ARG A 67 18.52 -10.19 4.72
N ASP A 68 19.42 -9.96 3.74
CA ASP A 68 20.47 -8.96 3.84
C ASP A 68 20.73 -8.34 2.47
N GLY A 69 20.78 -7.01 2.39
CA GLY A 69 20.89 -6.28 1.15
C GLY A 69 19.58 -6.13 0.38
N PRO A 70 19.67 -5.80 -0.92
CA PRO A 70 18.49 -5.60 -1.77
C PRO A 70 17.70 -6.89 -2.00
N TRP A 71 16.39 -6.78 -1.90
CA TRP A 71 15.42 -7.82 -2.24
C TRP A 71 14.41 -7.28 -3.24
N ALA A 72 14.12 -8.08 -4.26
CA ALA A 72 13.07 -7.82 -5.22
C ALA A 72 11.99 -8.90 -5.15
N SER A 73 10.74 -8.52 -5.31
CA SER A 73 9.65 -9.47 -5.52
C SER A 73 8.96 -9.21 -6.85
N TYR A 74 8.37 -10.27 -7.40
CA TYR A 74 7.75 -10.27 -8.72
C TYR A 74 6.37 -10.91 -8.66
N PHE A 75 5.46 -10.37 -9.43
CA PHE A 75 4.17 -10.99 -9.68
C PHE A 75 4.34 -12.28 -10.52
N LYS A 76 3.31 -13.12 -10.53
CA LYS A 76 3.28 -14.35 -11.35
C LYS A 76 3.46 -14.09 -12.85
N ASN A 77 3.12 -12.89 -13.34
CA ASN A 77 3.34 -12.47 -14.74
C ASN A 77 4.78 -12.01 -15.00
N GLY A 78 5.68 -12.05 -14.01
CA GLY A 78 7.07 -11.62 -14.12
C GLY A 78 7.31 -10.12 -13.90
N GLY A 79 6.27 -9.31 -13.80
CA GLY A 79 6.38 -7.88 -13.48
C GLY A 79 6.93 -7.66 -12.08
N ILE A 80 7.70 -6.58 -11.90
CA ILE A 80 8.21 -6.19 -10.58
C ILE A 80 7.04 -5.85 -9.65
N ARG A 81 7.08 -6.38 -8.41
CA ARG A 81 6.09 -6.11 -7.38
C ARG A 81 6.64 -5.18 -6.29
N SER A 82 7.88 -5.43 -5.85
CA SER A 82 8.51 -4.56 -4.85
C SER A 82 10.03 -4.59 -4.91
N ARG A 83 10.65 -3.53 -4.38
CA ARG A 83 12.07 -3.43 -4.06
C ARG A 83 12.19 -2.93 -2.64
N ILE A 84 12.89 -3.68 -1.81
CA ILE A 84 13.09 -3.38 -0.38
C ILE A 84 14.51 -3.78 -0.02
N THR A 85 15.19 -2.97 0.79
CA THR A 85 16.50 -3.33 1.33
C THR A 85 16.36 -3.81 2.77
N TYR A 86 17.13 -4.85 3.13
CA TYR A 86 17.16 -5.42 4.46
C TYR A 86 18.57 -5.35 5.05
N VAL A 87 18.66 -5.17 6.36
CA VAL A 87 19.87 -5.33 7.15
C VAL A 87 19.55 -6.29 8.28
N ASP A 88 20.21 -7.44 8.33
CA ASP A 88 19.96 -8.51 9.32
C ASP A 88 18.47 -8.92 9.45
N GLY A 89 17.72 -8.90 8.35
CA GLY A 89 16.32 -9.26 8.31
C GLY A 89 15.34 -8.11 8.60
N VAL A 90 15.85 -6.91 8.87
CA VAL A 90 15.06 -5.72 9.18
C VAL A 90 15.04 -4.78 7.97
N GLU A 91 13.89 -4.24 7.64
CA GLU A 91 13.72 -3.31 6.51
C GLU A 91 14.46 -2.01 6.77
N GLN A 92 15.23 -1.56 5.77
CA GLN A 92 16.09 -0.39 5.87
C GLN A 92 16.16 0.36 4.54
N GLY A 93 16.09 1.69 4.58
CA GLY A 93 16.24 2.53 3.40
C GLY A 93 14.96 2.62 2.55
N PRO A 94 15.11 3.06 1.29
CA PRO A 94 13.97 3.29 0.40
C PRO A 94 13.26 1.99 0.03
N THR A 95 11.94 2.10 -0.16
CA THR A 95 11.08 1.03 -0.65
C THR A 95 10.21 1.52 -1.80
N GLU A 96 9.97 0.64 -2.74
CA GLU A 96 9.06 0.84 -3.86
C GLU A 96 8.17 -0.39 -3.99
N VAL A 97 6.86 -0.15 -4.15
CA VAL A 97 5.89 -1.21 -4.45
C VAL A 97 5.06 -0.79 -5.65
N TYR A 98 4.76 -1.74 -6.51
CA TYR A 98 4.13 -1.53 -7.80
C TYR A 98 2.79 -2.24 -7.89
N HIS A 99 1.87 -1.70 -8.67
CA HIS A 99 0.69 -2.37 -9.15
C HIS A 99 1.07 -3.47 -10.17
N ASP A 100 0.19 -4.39 -10.44
CA ASP A 100 0.40 -5.48 -11.41
C ASP A 100 0.54 -5.00 -12.87
N ASN A 101 0.10 -3.77 -13.15
CA ASN A 101 0.31 -3.08 -14.43
C ASN A 101 1.67 -2.36 -14.53
N GLY A 102 2.53 -2.48 -13.50
CA GLY A 102 3.87 -1.89 -13.45
C GLY A 102 3.93 -0.42 -13.01
N MET A 103 2.79 0.24 -12.77
CA MET A 103 2.77 1.59 -12.21
C MET A 103 3.09 1.54 -10.72
N LEU A 104 3.76 2.58 -10.22
CA LEU A 104 4.09 2.68 -8.80
C LEU A 104 2.80 2.71 -7.97
N TYR A 105 2.73 1.88 -6.93
CA TYR A 105 1.65 1.88 -5.95
C TYR A 105 1.99 2.76 -4.75
N TYR A 106 3.17 2.59 -4.20
CA TYR A 106 3.71 3.52 -3.21
C TYR A 106 5.24 3.52 -3.18
N THR A 107 5.79 4.60 -2.67
CA THR A 107 7.20 4.72 -2.29
C THR A 107 7.31 5.33 -0.91
N GLY A 108 8.38 5.01 -0.21
CA GLY A 108 8.65 5.50 1.12
C GLY A 108 10.01 5.06 1.62
N GLN A 109 10.22 5.16 2.91
CA GLN A 109 11.48 4.83 3.54
C GLN A 109 11.28 4.11 4.87
N TYR A 110 12.09 3.08 5.11
CA TYR A 110 12.19 2.41 6.39
C TYR A 110 13.48 2.80 7.12
N ALA A 111 13.38 2.89 8.44
CA ALA A 111 14.52 2.91 9.35
C ALA A 111 14.23 1.93 10.49
N ASP A 112 15.07 0.91 10.64
CA ASP A 112 14.94 -0.14 11.66
C ASP A 112 13.54 -0.80 11.67
N GLY A 113 13.01 -1.11 10.48
CA GLY A 113 11.70 -1.72 10.28
C GLY A 113 10.50 -0.80 10.49
N LYS A 114 10.72 0.49 10.76
CA LYS A 114 9.67 1.48 10.94
C LYS A 114 9.55 2.39 9.73
N THR A 115 8.32 2.75 9.38
CA THR A 115 8.05 3.77 8.36
C THR A 115 8.60 5.12 8.81
N THR A 116 9.40 5.79 7.97
CA THR A 116 9.95 7.11 8.26
C THR A 116 9.87 8.02 7.05
N GLY A 117 9.98 9.34 7.27
CA GLY A 117 10.00 10.30 6.17
C GLY A 117 8.67 10.35 5.41
N GLU A 118 8.76 10.69 4.14
CA GLU A 118 7.61 10.85 3.28
C GLU A 118 7.21 9.53 2.61
N TRP A 119 5.92 9.23 2.63
CA TRP A 119 5.29 8.12 1.94
C TRP A 119 4.27 8.66 0.94
N VAL A 120 4.39 8.26 -0.32
CA VAL A 120 3.52 8.70 -1.40
C VAL A 120 2.82 7.49 -2.01
N PHE A 121 1.52 7.58 -2.18
CA PHE A 121 0.68 6.52 -2.71
C PHE A 121 0.04 6.96 -4.03
N PHE A 122 -0.05 6.04 -4.97
CA PHE A 122 -0.55 6.29 -6.32
C PHE A 122 -1.65 5.31 -6.71
N ASP A 123 -2.55 5.75 -7.57
CA ASP A 123 -3.52 4.88 -8.21
C ASP A 123 -2.89 4.06 -9.36
N PRO A 124 -3.61 3.07 -9.92
CA PRO A 124 -3.11 2.30 -11.06
C PRO A 124 -2.88 3.13 -12.35
N GLY A 125 -3.39 4.34 -12.42
CA GLY A 125 -3.14 5.31 -13.49
C GLY A 125 -1.90 6.16 -13.27
N GLY A 126 -1.23 6.05 -12.10
CA GLY A 126 -0.05 6.81 -11.74
C GLY A 126 -0.34 8.18 -11.13
N ASN A 127 -1.60 8.50 -10.80
CA ASN A 127 -1.92 9.74 -10.11
C ASN A 127 -1.67 9.60 -8.61
N GLU A 128 -1.12 10.64 -8.00
CA GLU A 128 -0.94 10.68 -6.54
C GLU A 128 -2.29 10.70 -5.84
N LEU A 129 -2.51 9.73 -4.97
CA LEU A 129 -3.72 9.63 -4.15
C LEU A 129 -3.54 10.31 -2.79
N LYS A 130 -2.33 10.17 -2.22
CA LYS A 130 -2.09 10.52 -0.83
C LYS A 130 -0.61 10.62 -0.54
N ARG A 131 -0.28 11.55 0.35
CA ARG A 131 1.05 11.76 0.92
C ARG A 131 0.97 11.75 2.43
N VAL A 132 1.87 11.05 3.08
CA VAL A 132 1.92 10.91 4.54
C VAL A 132 3.34 11.14 5.01
N GLN A 133 3.50 11.93 6.04
CA GLN A 133 4.79 12.16 6.67
C GLN A 133 4.86 11.39 8.01
N TYR A 134 5.96 10.69 8.21
CA TYR A 134 6.27 10.01 9.48
C TYR A 134 7.53 10.61 10.10
N ASP A 135 7.59 10.61 11.42
CA ASP A 135 8.81 10.97 12.15
C ASP A 135 9.83 9.82 12.16
N SER A 136 10.96 10.04 12.82
CA SER A 136 12.06 9.07 12.91
C SER A 136 11.73 7.82 13.72
N VAL A 137 10.63 7.82 14.48
CA VAL A 137 10.19 6.68 15.29
C VAL A 137 8.95 5.98 14.74
N GLY A 138 8.48 6.42 13.55
CA GLY A 138 7.37 5.79 12.84
C GLY A 138 6.00 6.34 13.20
N VAL A 139 5.92 7.50 13.89
CA VAL A 139 4.64 8.13 14.21
C VAL A 139 4.22 9.05 13.07
N LYS A 140 2.98 8.87 12.59
CA LYS A 140 2.41 9.72 11.55
C LYS A 140 2.29 11.16 12.06
N LEU A 141 2.89 12.08 11.33
CA LEU A 141 2.74 13.51 11.58
C LEU A 141 1.37 13.99 11.11
N LYS A 142 0.76 14.89 11.89
CA LYS A 142 -0.47 15.55 11.45
C LYS A 142 -0.11 16.54 10.34
N PRO A 143 -0.97 16.72 9.32
CA PRO A 143 -0.82 17.76 8.31
C PRO A 143 -0.90 19.15 8.94
#